data_6d998137e7be7525d249e08451f08346
#
_entry.id   6d998137e7be7525d249e08451f08346
#
_cell.length_a   1.000
_cell.length_b   1.000
_cell.length_c   1.000
_cell.angle_alpha   90.00
_cell.angle_beta   90.00
_cell.angle_gamma   90.00
#
_symmetry.space_group_name_H-M   'P 1'
#
loop_
_entity.id
_entity.type
_entity.pdbx_description
1 polymer ?
#
loop_
_entity_poly.entity_id
_entity_poly.type
_entity_poly.pdbx_seq_one_letter_code
_entity_poly.pdbx_strand_id
1 'polypeptide(L)'
;MEIEHLHSLKKTIGAKRTQKSVARGEVKLVYLANDSDERVTTPVRTLCEEYNIPVDEEHSMDALGRACRIKVKATAVGVLR
;
A
#
# COMPACT_ATOMS: atom_id res chain seq x y z
N MET A 1 8.24 7.50 -6.58
CA MET A 1 6.97 8.25 -6.69
C MET A 1 6.71 9.09 -5.46
N GLU A 2 6.08 10.21 -5.65
CA GLU A 2 5.72 11.08 -4.54
C GLU A 2 4.54 10.52 -3.78
N ILE A 3 4.52 10.76 -2.48
CA ILE A 3 3.46 10.24 -1.60
C ILE A 3 2.64 11.35 -0.94
N GLU A 4 2.96 12.61 -1.22
CA GLU A 4 2.27 13.72 -0.57
C GLU A 4 0.78 13.79 -0.87
N HIS A 5 0.34 13.18 -1.94
CA HIS A 5 -1.07 13.20 -2.34
C HIS A 5 -1.90 12.07 -1.71
N LEU A 6 -1.26 11.15 -1.02
CA LEU A 6 -1.98 9.97 -0.48
C LEU A 6 -3.15 10.36 0.41
N HIS A 7 -3.02 11.44 1.18
CA HIS A 7 -4.07 11.86 2.10
C HIS A 7 -5.38 12.22 1.38
N SER A 8 -5.30 12.67 0.13
CA SER A 8 -6.48 13.12 -0.63
C SER A 8 -7.03 12.05 -1.60
N LEU A 9 -6.34 10.94 -1.75
CA LEU A 9 -6.75 9.88 -2.68
C LEU A 9 -7.64 8.85 -1.98
N LYS A 10 -8.51 8.24 -2.75
CA LYS A 10 -9.25 7.07 -2.27
C LYS A 10 -8.26 5.92 -2.15
N LYS A 11 -8.22 5.29 -1.00
CA LYS A 11 -7.19 4.31 -0.70
C LYS A 11 -7.63 3.34 0.37
N THR A 12 -6.91 2.22 0.44
CA THR A 12 -6.98 1.29 1.56
C THR A 12 -5.70 1.41 2.36
N ILE A 13 -5.78 1.25 3.66
CA ILE A 13 -4.62 1.28 4.56
C ILE A 13 -4.57 -0.03 5.32
N GLY A 14 -3.41 -0.69 5.28
CA GLY A 14 -3.21 -1.96 5.93
C GLY A 14 -3.12 -3.10 4.93
N ALA A 15 -2.35 -4.14 5.30
CA ALA A 15 -2.06 -5.25 4.39
C ALA A 15 -3.30 -6.04 3.98
N LYS A 16 -4.13 -6.41 4.94
CA LYS A 16 -5.32 -7.23 4.65
C LYS A 16 -6.32 -6.50 3.77
N ARG A 17 -6.59 -5.24 4.07
CA ARG A 17 -7.52 -4.44 3.28
C ARG A 17 -7.01 -4.25 1.87
N THR A 18 -5.72 -3.99 1.73
CA THR A 18 -5.10 -3.82 0.42
C THR A 18 -5.17 -5.11 -0.38
N GLN A 19 -4.92 -6.26 0.23
CA GLN A 19 -5.06 -7.55 -0.44
C GLN A 19 -6.48 -7.75 -0.98
N LYS A 20 -7.48 -7.47 -0.17
CA LYS A 20 -8.88 -7.63 -0.60
C LYS A 20 -9.20 -6.73 -1.77
N SER A 21 -8.76 -5.49 -1.73
CA SER A 21 -9.03 -4.53 -2.81
C SER A 21 -8.30 -4.90 -4.10
N VAL A 22 -7.06 -5.41 -4.00
CA VAL A 22 -6.33 -5.90 -5.17
C VAL A 22 -7.08 -7.08 -5.79
N ALA A 23 -7.52 -8.03 -4.97
CA ALA A 23 -8.26 -9.20 -5.46
C ALA A 23 -9.58 -8.83 -6.14
N ARG A 24 -10.17 -7.69 -5.77
CA ARG A 24 -11.39 -7.18 -6.39
C ARG A 24 -11.15 -6.35 -7.65
N GLY A 25 -9.89 -6.14 -7.99
CA GLY A 25 -9.55 -5.32 -9.15
C GLY A 25 -9.77 -3.83 -8.96
N GLU A 26 -9.79 -3.36 -7.72
CA GLU A 26 -10.11 -1.97 -7.38
C GLU A 26 -8.89 -1.08 -7.24
N VAL A 27 -7.69 -1.65 -7.29
CA VAL A 27 -6.44 -0.94 -6.99
C VAL A 27 -5.64 -0.72 -8.25
N LYS A 28 -5.06 0.49 -8.38
CA LYS A 28 -4.19 0.81 -9.51
C LYS A 28 -2.71 0.90 -9.14
N LEU A 29 -2.40 1.04 -7.84
CA LEU A 29 -1.04 1.17 -7.35
C LEU A 29 -1.01 0.78 -5.88
N VAL A 30 0.05 0.08 -5.46
CA VAL A 30 0.24 -0.28 -4.06
C VAL A 30 1.57 0.26 -3.57
N TYR A 31 1.56 0.87 -2.40
CA TYR A 31 2.77 1.23 -1.66
C TYR A 31 2.97 0.20 -0.57
N LEU A 32 4.16 -0.39 -0.52
CA LEU A 32 4.55 -1.29 0.55
C LEU A 32 5.70 -0.67 1.32
N ALA A 33 5.63 -0.70 2.64
CA ALA A 33 6.70 -0.18 3.47
C ALA A 33 7.96 -1.03 3.31
N ASN A 34 9.11 -0.37 3.18
CA ASN A 34 10.38 -1.06 2.98
C ASN A 34 11.03 -1.55 4.27
N ASP A 35 10.46 -1.21 5.41
CA ASP A 35 10.96 -1.59 6.74
C ASP A 35 9.95 -2.42 7.52
N SER A 36 8.96 -2.96 6.85
CA SER A 36 7.95 -3.81 7.48
C SER A 36 8.38 -5.28 7.41
N ASP A 37 7.76 -6.11 8.25
CA ASP A 37 8.01 -7.55 8.27
C ASP A 37 7.59 -8.16 6.93
N GLU A 38 8.50 -8.88 6.30
CA GLU A 38 8.23 -9.52 5.00
C GLU A 38 7.11 -10.53 5.05
N ARG A 39 6.85 -11.14 6.21
CA ARG A 39 5.70 -12.05 6.36
C ARG A 39 4.38 -11.33 6.14
N VAL A 40 4.37 -10.00 6.32
CA VAL A 40 3.19 -9.17 6.09
C VAL A 40 3.18 -8.62 4.66
N THR A 41 4.32 -8.18 4.14
CA THR A 41 4.39 -7.55 2.82
C THR A 41 4.46 -8.53 1.66
N THR A 42 5.09 -9.68 1.83
CA THR A 42 5.21 -10.67 0.75
C THR A 42 3.87 -11.12 0.17
N PRO A 43 2.85 -11.45 0.98
CA PRO A 43 1.55 -11.82 0.43
C PRO A 43 0.92 -10.72 -0.42
N VAL A 44 1.10 -9.45 -0.02
CA VAL A 44 0.59 -8.32 -0.79
C VAL A 44 1.34 -8.18 -2.11
N ARG A 45 2.66 -8.30 -2.05
CA ARG A 45 3.52 -8.19 -3.24
C ARG A 45 3.19 -9.29 -4.25
N THR A 46 3.06 -10.53 -3.78
CA THR A 46 2.73 -11.67 -4.63
C THR A 46 1.39 -11.47 -5.34
N LEU A 47 0.40 -11.00 -4.59
CA LEU A 47 -0.92 -10.75 -5.16
C LEU A 47 -0.88 -9.64 -6.20
N CYS A 48 -0.11 -8.59 -5.94
CA CYS A 48 0.07 -7.51 -6.91
C CYS A 48 0.73 -8.01 -8.19
N GLU A 49 1.69 -8.93 -8.09
CA GLU A 49 2.30 -9.54 -9.26
C GLU A 49 1.28 -10.32 -10.08
N GLU A 50 0.42 -11.08 -9.42
CA GLU A 50 -0.63 -11.85 -10.10
C GLU A 50 -1.60 -10.96 -10.86
N TYR A 51 -1.91 -9.80 -10.32
CA TYR A 51 -2.88 -8.87 -10.90
C TYR A 51 -2.24 -7.76 -11.72
N ASN A 52 -0.92 -7.81 -11.90
CA ASN A 52 -0.17 -6.79 -12.65
C ASN A 52 -0.35 -5.38 -12.08
N ILE A 53 -0.36 -5.27 -10.76
CA ILE A 53 -0.45 -3.99 -10.07
C ILE A 53 0.95 -3.51 -9.72
N PRO A 54 1.35 -2.29 -10.13
CA PRO A 54 2.67 -1.78 -9.76
C PRO A 54 2.78 -1.56 -8.27
N VAL A 55 3.97 -1.84 -7.73
CA VAL A 55 4.27 -1.71 -6.30
C VAL A 55 5.44 -0.76 -6.11
N ASP A 56 5.27 0.20 -5.21
CA ASP A 56 6.32 1.13 -4.80
C ASP A 56 6.78 0.72 -3.40
N GLU A 57 8.08 0.49 -3.24
CA GLU A 57 8.68 0.09 -1.96
C GLU A 57 9.77 1.05 -1.51
N GLU A 58 9.69 2.31 -1.90
CA GLU A 58 10.69 3.32 -1.60
C GLU A 58 10.49 4.04 -0.27
N HIS A 59 9.38 3.77 0.42
CA HIS A 59 9.01 4.52 1.62
C HIS A 59 8.89 3.63 2.85
N SER A 60 9.13 4.21 4.03
CA SER A 60 9.00 3.51 5.30
C SER A 60 7.56 3.49 5.78
N MET A 61 7.28 2.65 6.78
CA MET A 61 5.97 2.63 7.44
C MET A 61 5.60 4.01 7.99
N ASP A 62 6.57 4.69 8.57
CA ASP A 62 6.35 6.02 9.15
C ASP A 62 6.02 7.03 8.05
N ALA A 63 6.77 7.02 6.96
CA ALA A 63 6.54 7.93 5.84
C ALA A 63 5.15 7.70 5.21
N LEU A 64 4.76 6.45 5.03
CA LEU A 64 3.44 6.14 4.47
C LEU A 64 2.32 6.56 5.42
N GLY A 65 2.48 6.34 6.72
CA GLY A 65 1.50 6.78 7.71
C GLY A 65 1.33 8.29 7.71
N ARG A 66 2.43 9.02 7.65
CA ARG A 66 2.40 10.50 7.58
C ARG A 66 1.74 10.99 6.29
N ALA A 67 2.06 10.35 5.17
CA ALA A 67 1.48 10.72 3.89
C ALA A 67 -0.03 10.52 3.85
N CYS A 68 -0.53 9.51 4.57
CA CYS A 68 -1.96 9.26 4.71
C CYS A 68 -2.62 10.10 5.80
N ARG A 69 -1.82 10.88 6.54
CA ARG A 69 -2.26 11.71 7.67
C ARG A 69 -2.98 10.89 8.75
N ILE A 70 -2.46 9.71 9.03
CA ILE A 70 -2.95 8.88 10.13
C ILE A 70 -1.95 8.90 11.27
N LYS A 71 -2.41 8.58 12.47
CA LYS A 71 -1.58 8.63 13.69
C LYS A 71 -0.70 7.40 13.88
N VAL A 72 -0.89 6.38 13.07
CA VAL A 72 -0.14 5.13 13.15
C VAL A 72 0.66 4.90 11.87
N LYS A 73 1.58 3.96 11.93
CA LYS A 73 2.39 3.59 10.76
C LYS A 73 1.56 2.75 9.79
N ALA A 74 1.86 2.85 8.51
CA ALA A 74 1.18 2.09 7.48
C ALA A 74 2.12 1.07 6.84
N THR A 75 1.75 -0.19 6.86
CA THR A 75 2.52 -1.27 6.23
C THR A 75 2.29 -1.32 4.73
N ALA A 76 1.06 -1.10 4.32
CA ALA A 76 0.65 -1.13 2.92
C ALA A 76 -0.44 -0.11 2.69
N VAL A 77 -0.42 0.52 1.52
CA VAL A 77 -1.45 1.46 1.08
C VAL A 77 -1.82 1.11 -0.35
N GLY A 78 -3.09 0.85 -0.61
CA GLY A 78 -3.58 0.61 -1.95
C GLY A 78 -4.32 1.83 -2.47
N VAL A 79 -3.87 2.38 -3.60
CA VAL A 79 -4.54 3.51 -4.24
C VAL A 79 -5.63 2.95 -5.14
N LEU A 80 -6.86 3.36 -4.90
CA LEU A 80 -8.02 2.85 -5.62
C LEU A 80 -8.19 3.56 -6.98
N ARG A 81 -8.80 2.85 -7.91
CA ARG A 81 -9.10 3.37 -9.25
C ARG A 81 -10.13 4.48 -9.21
#